data_536d749210f57371a43c017a9202cb98
#
_entry.id   536d749210f57371a43c017a9202cb98
#
_cell.length_a   1.000
_cell.length_b   1.000
_cell.length_c   1.000
_cell.angle_alpha   90.00
_cell.angle_beta   90.00
_cell.angle_gamma   90.00
#
_symmetry.space_group_name_H-M   'P 1'
#
loop_
_entity.id
_entity.type
_entity.pdbx_description
1 polymer ?
#
loop_
_entity_poly.entity_id
_entity_poly.type
_entity_poly.pdbx_seq_one_letter_code
_entity_poly.pdbx_strand_id
1 'polypeptide(L)'
;SRKERAINVVKNIGYKIQEVNINISGRNWEVGDDKTLIQPLTSIKGLGDKAMDQILQNRPFRTFEELIFNENVSYSKLNKKALDVLIRSGACDAIFDDRFKHCRHLWMSIVDSRPKNKKKLDENIKKYLGEADFTEEEKIDNIVSLTGVFPFDIVLDSKVKERLEYLMVPPLAEYDKDLQLCWFIPREIIPKKT
;
A
#
# COMPACT_ATOMS: atom_id res chain seq x y z
N SER A 1 2.66 2.83 -18.00
CA SER A 1 1.23 2.77 -18.42
C SER A 1 0.64 4.18 -18.53
N ARG A 2 -0.56 4.31 -19.14
CA ARG A 2 -1.28 5.62 -19.24
C ARG A 2 -1.58 6.19 -17.83
N LYS A 3 -1.92 5.32 -16.89
CA LYS A 3 -2.18 5.66 -15.48
C LYS A 3 -0.94 6.22 -14.79
N GLU A 4 0.22 5.62 -14.99
CA GLU A 4 1.49 6.09 -14.41
C GLU A 4 1.89 7.47 -14.93
N ARG A 5 1.68 7.72 -16.23
CA ARG A 5 1.94 9.05 -16.81
C ARG A 5 1.04 10.12 -16.18
N ALA A 6 -0.25 9.81 -15.99
CA ALA A 6 -1.18 10.73 -15.34
C ALA A 6 -0.77 11.03 -13.90
N ILE A 7 -0.37 10.01 -13.12
CA ILE A 7 0.12 10.17 -11.74
C ILE A 7 1.38 11.05 -11.71
N ASN A 8 2.33 10.83 -12.63
CA ASN A 8 3.54 11.65 -12.69
C ASN A 8 3.23 13.12 -13.04
N VAL A 9 2.31 13.38 -13.97
CA VAL A 9 1.88 14.74 -14.28
C VAL A 9 1.29 15.43 -13.04
N VAL A 10 0.44 14.72 -12.29
CA VAL A 10 -0.18 15.27 -11.08
C VAL A 10 0.87 15.58 -10.00
N LYS A 11 1.86 14.70 -9.81
CA LYS A 11 2.98 14.95 -8.90
C LYS A 11 3.82 16.16 -9.32
N ASN A 12 4.09 16.30 -10.63
CA ASN A 12 4.89 17.41 -11.17
C ASN A 12 4.23 18.79 -10.98
N ILE A 13 2.90 18.84 -10.90
CA ILE A 13 2.18 20.10 -10.59
C ILE A 13 1.99 20.32 -9.08
N GLY A 14 2.69 19.56 -8.23
CA GLY A 14 2.78 19.78 -6.80
C GLY A 14 1.72 19.07 -5.96
N TYR A 15 1.00 18.09 -6.52
CA TYR A 15 0.12 17.25 -5.73
C TYR A 15 0.87 16.09 -5.08
N LYS A 16 0.57 15.83 -3.82
CA LYS A 16 0.99 14.61 -3.11
C LYS A 16 -0.01 13.49 -3.37
N ILE A 17 0.48 12.26 -3.53
CA ILE A 17 -0.38 11.08 -3.59
C ILE A 17 -0.43 10.46 -2.20
N GLN A 18 -1.63 10.44 -1.63
CA GLN A 18 -1.89 9.62 -0.46
C GLN A 18 -2.20 8.20 -0.93
N GLU A 19 -1.41 7.26 -0.45
CA GLU A 19 -1.56 5.85 -0.75
C GLU A 19 -2.92 5.32 -0.26
N VAL A 20 -3.32 4.19 -0.84
CA VAL A 20 -4.60 3.56 -0.50
C VAL A 20 -4.67 3.22 0.99
N ASN A 21 -5.80 3.58 1.62
CA ASN A 21 -6.04 3.38 3.04
C ASN A 21 -7.50 2.93 3.25
N ILE A 22 -7.68 1.83 3.96
CA ILE A 22 -8.99 1.20 4.18
C ILE A 22 -10.01 2.14 4.83
N ASN A 23 -9.56 3.07 5.68
CA ASN A 23 -10.44 4.00 6.41
C ASN A 23 -10.72 5.31 5.67
N ILE A 24 -9.89 5.67 4.69
CA ILE A 24 -9.94 6.99 4.02
C ILE A 24 -10.35 6.85 2.56
N SER A 25 -9.75 5.90 1.82
CA SER A 25 -9.93 5.77 0.38
C SER A 25 -11.37 5.47 -0.01
N GLY A 26 -11.92 6.28 -0.92
CA GLY A 26 -13.23 6.05 -1.55
C GLY A 26 -13.17 5.08 -2.73
N ARG A 27 -14.24 5.07 -3.54
CA ARG A 27 -14.27 4.33 -4.82
C ARG A 27 -13.52 5.05 -5.94
N ASN A 28 -13.48 6.36 -5.89
CA ASN A 28 -12.86 7.22 -6.90
C ASN A 28 -11.70 7.99 -6.29
N TRP A 29 -10.85 8.55 -7.15
CA TRP A 29 -9.85 9.53 -6.74
C TRP A 29 -10.55 10.75 -6.14
N GLU A 30 -10.05 11.19 -5.01
CA GLU A 30 -10.57 12.35 -4.28
C GLU A 30 -9.43 13.34 -4.03
N VAL A 31 -9.77 14.62 -4.09
CA VAL A 31 -8.84 15.69 -3.73
C VAL A 31 -9.04 15.98 -2.25
N GLY A 32 -8.04 15.71 -1.45
CA GLY A 32 -7.99 16.09 -0.05
C GLY A 32 -7.43 17.49 0.13
N ASP A 33 -7.18 17.85 1.38
CA ASP A 33 -6.55 19.12 1.73
C ASP A 33 -5.10 19.20 1.23
N ASP A 34 -4.56 20.42 1.13
CA ASP A 34 -3.15 20.71 0.79
C ASP A 34 -2.64 20.03 -0.49
N LYS A 35 -3.44 20.04 -1.56
CA LYS A 35 -3.09 19.39 -2.83
C LYS A 35 -2.76 17.89 -2.67
N THR A 36 -3.47 17.21 -1.80
CA THR A 36 -3.37 15.76 -1.66
C THR A 36 -4.37 15.07 -2.56
N LEU A 37 -3.94 14.09 -3.34
CA LEU A 37 -4.77 13.23 -4.16
C LEU A 37 -4.87 11.86 -3.50
N ILE A 38 -6.07 11.48 -3.04
CA ILE A 38 -6.32 10.23 -2.32
C ILE A 38 -6.54 9.10 -3.32
N GLN A 39 -5.72 8.06 -3.23
CA GLN A 39 -5.83 6.89 -4.08
C GLN A 39 -7.05 6.04 -3.67
N PRO A 40 -7.94 5.65 -4.63
CA PRO A 40 -9.15 4.91 -4.33
C PRO A 40 -8.92 3.41 -4.07
N LEU A 41 -9.85 2.77 -3.39
CA LEU A 41 -9.88 1.31 -3.21
C LEU A 41 -9.98 0.56 -4.55
N THR A 42 -10.61 1.14 -5.57
CA THR A 42 -10.66 0.58 -6.93
C THR A 42 -9.29 0.48 -7.61
N SER A 43 -8.26 1.14 -7.07
CA SER A 43 -6.88 0.98 -7.53
C SER A 43 -6.31 -0.40 -7.22
N ILE A 44 -6.83 -1.08 -6.20
CA ILE A 44 -6.33 -2.39 -5.76
C ILE A 44 -6.82 -3.47 -6.71
N LYS A 45 -5.91 -4.02 -7.52
CA LYS A 45 -6.23 -5.12 -8.42
C LYS A 45 -6.68 -6.36 -7.64
N GLY A 46 -7.82 -6.89 -8.02
CA GLY A 46 -8.38 -8.09 -7.39
C GLY A 46 -9.27 -7.83 -6.17
N LEU A 47 -9.41 -6.59 -5.73
CA LEU A 47 -10.41 -6.20 -4.75
C LEU A 47 -11.76 -6.04 -5.45
N GLY A 48 -12.70 -6.96 -5.18
CA GLY A 48 -14.02 -6.93 -5.82
C GLY A 48 -14.98 -5.92 -5.18
N ASP A 49 -15.99 -5.48 -5.96
CA ASP A 49 -16.98 -4.49 -5.51
C ASP A 49 -17.69 -4.86 -4.21
N LYS A 50 -18.06 -6.14 -4.06
CA LYS A 50 -18.71 -6.62 -2.83
C LYS A 50 -17.85 -6.47 -1.58
N ALA A 51 -16.54 -6.64 -1.72
CA ALA A 51 -15.59 -6.42 -0.61
C ALA A 51 -15.42 -4.93 -0.32
N MET A 52 -15.33 -4.10 -1.35
CA MET A 52 -15.29 -2.64 -1.19
C MET A 52 -16.54 -2.11 -0.49
N ASP A 53 -17.74 -2.61 -0.85
CA ASP A 53 -18.98 -2.21 -0.18
C ASP A 53 -18.95 -2.54 1.32
N GLN A 54 -18.42 -3.73 1.68
CA GLN A 54 -18.29 -4.09 3.10
C GLN A 54 -17.37 -3.14 3.86
N ILE A 55 -16.28 -2.70 3.25
CA ILE A 55 -15.34 -1.75 3.83
C ILE A 55 -16.01 -0.39 4.01
N LEU A 56 -16.57 0.16 2.93
CA LEU A 56 -17.13 1.51 2.91
C LEU A 56 -18.33 1.68 3.86
N GLN A 57 -19.13 0.62 4.05
CA GLN A 57 -20.30 0.65 4.91
C GLN A 57 -19.98 0.48 6.41
N ASN A 58 -18.85 -0.15 6.74
CA ASN A 58 -18.55 -0.54 8.12
C ASN A 58 -17.33 0.16 8.73
N ARG A 59 -16.62 0.98 7.97
CA ARG A 59 -15.49 1.77 8.50
C ARG A 59 -15.97 2.92 9.39
N PRO A 60 -15.14 3.49 10.28
CA PRO A 60 -13.71 3.22 10.44
C PRO A 60 -13.42 1.93 11.23
N PHE A 61 -12.33 1.26 10.87
CA PHE A 61 -11.77 0.15 11.62
C PHE A 61 -10.54 0.63 12.39
N ARG A 62 -10.37 0.17 13.63
CA ARG A 62 -9.21 0.51 14.47
C ARG A 62 -8.16 -0.60 14.46
N THR A 63 -8.62 -1.84 14.32
CA THR A 63 -7.77 -3.02 14.34
C THR A 63 -8.19 -4.01 13.25
N PHE A 64 -7.30 -4.95 12.93
CA PHE A 64 -7.64 -6.06 12.05
C PHE A 64 -8.77 -6.95 12.59
N GLU A 65 -8.84 -7.07 13.91
CA GLU A 65 -9.88 -7.84 14.57
C GLU A 65 -11.27 -7.23 14.33
N GLU A 66 -11.38 -5.89 14.42
CA GLU A 66 -12.62 -5.18 14.06
C GLU A 66 -13.01 -5.41 12.60
N LEU A 67 -12.05 -5.43 11.69
CA LEU A 67 -12.32 -5.68 10.28
C LEU A 67 -12.86 -7.10 10.02
N ILE A 68 -12.23 -8.14 10.59
CA ILE A 68 -12.53 -9.52 10.23
C ILE A 68 -13.63 -10.17 11.07
N PHE A 69 -13.93 -9.63 12.27
CA PHE A 69 -14.95 -10.14 13.18
C PHE A 69 -16.12 -9.19 13.40
N ASN A 70 -16.19 -8.10 12.63
CA ASN A 70 -17.36 -7.24 12.64
C ASN A 70 -18.59 -8.02 12.16
N GLU A 71 -19.65 -8.04 12.95
CA GLU A 71 -20.88 -8.78 12.64
C GLU A 71 -21.58 -8.30 11.36
N ASN A 72 -21.38 -7.03 11.00
CA ASN A 72 -21.92 -6.44 9.79
C ASN A 72 -21.06 -6.72 8.54
N VAL A 73 -19.86 -7.26 8.71
CA VAL A 73 -18.96 -7.59 7.60
C VAL A 73 -19.11 -9.07 7.22
N SER A 74 -19.67 -9.30 6.06
CA SER A 74 -19.89 -10.66 5.54
C SER A 74 -18.56 -11.39 5.29
N TYR A 75 -18.39 -12.55 5.92
CA TYR A 75 -17.24 -13.44 5.75
C TYR A 75 -17.01 -13.84 4.29
N SER A 76 -18.06 -14.07 3.53
CA SER A 76 -17.97 -14.50 2.13
C SER A 76 -17.63 -13.35 1.18
N LYS A 77 -18.08 -12.14 1.48
CA LYS A 77 -17.81 -10.94 0.67
C LYS A 77 -16.41 -10.41 0.90
N LEU A 78 -15.99 -10.30 2.17
CA LEU A 78 -14.60 -9.99 2.53
C LEU A 78 -13.80 -11.29 2.70
N ASN A 79 -13.61 -12.01 1.61
CA ASN A 79 -12.97 -13.33 1.58
C ASN A 79 -11.42 -13.26 1.66
N LYS A 80 -10.78 -14.44 1.66
CA LYS A 80 -9.30 -14.55 1.70
C LYS A 80 -8.60 -13.72 0.61
N LYS A 81 -9.13 -13.74 -0.61
CA LYS A 81 -8.54 -12.99 -1.74
C LYS A 81 -8.63 -11.48 -1.52
N ALA A 82 -9.76 -10.99 -0.99
CA ALA A 82 -9.89 -9.58 -0.66
C ALA A 82 -8.92 -9.17 0.45
N LEU A 83 -8.80 -9.96 1.51
CA LEU A 83 -7.85 -9.72 2.60
C LEU A 83 -6.39 -9.77 2.13
N ASP A 84 -6.05 -10.72 1.25
CA ASP A 84 -4.73 -10.84 0.66
C ASP A 84 -4.30 -9.55 -0.05
N VAL A 85 -5.13 -9.05 -0.96
CA VAL A 85 -4.78 -7.84 -1.72
C VAL A 85 -4.82 -6.57 -0.87
N LEU A 86 -5.70 -6.50 0.14
CA LEU A 86 -5.76 -5.38 1.08
C LEU A 86 -4.49 -5.29 1.94
N ILE A 87 -4.01 -6.42 2.46
CA ILE A 87 -2.79 -6.45 3.28
C ILE A 87 -1.56 -6.11 2.42
N ARG A 88 -1.39 -6.81 1.30
CA ARG A 88 -0.20 -6.63 0.45
C ARG A 88 -0.14 -5.29 -0.29
N SER A 89 -1.26 -4.61 -0.46
CA SER A 89 -1.29 -3.27 -1.04
C SER A 89 -0.94 -2.15 -0.06
N GLY A 90 -0.79 -2.44 1.24
CA GLY A 90 -0.61 -1.44 2.28
C GLY A 90 -1.91 -0.77 2.74
N ALA A 91 -3.06 -1.11 2.16
CA ALA A 91 -4.34 -0.46 2.49
C ALA A 91 -4.75 -0.62 3.96
N CYS A 92 -4.21 -1.63 4.63
CA CYS A 92 -4.50 -1.95 6.03
C CYS A 92 -3.44 -1.46 7.02
N ASP A 93 -2.42 -0.73 6.60
CA ASP A 93 -1.32 -0.31 7.48
C ASP A 93 -1.81 0.57 8.63
N ALA A 94 -2.86 1.35 8.41
CA ALA A 94 -3.48 2.19 9.44
C ALA A 94 -4.18 1.41 10.57
N ILE A 95 -4.48 0.13 10.37
CA ILE A 95 -5.13 -0.75 11.35
C ILE A 95 -4.21 -1.88 11.84
N PHE A 96 -2.92 -1.77 11.50
CA PHE A 96 -1.89 -2.67 11.99
C PHE A 96 -1.71 -2.47 13.50
N ASP A 97 -1.72 -3.54 14.27
CA ASP A 97 -1.59 -3.50 15.72
C ASP A 97 -0.40 -4.33 16.24
N ASP A 98 0.02 -4.09 17.47
CA ASP A 98 1.22 -4.65 18.10
C ASP A 98 1.22 -6.18 18.25
N ARG A 99 0.09 -6.85 18.00
CA ARG A 99 0.01 -8.33 18.02
C ARG A 99 0.73 -8.96 16.84
N PHE A 100 0.92 -8.19 15.77
CA PHE A 100 1.63 -8.62 14.56
C PHE A 100 3.01 -7.99 14.53
N LYS A 101 4.05 -8.81 14.35
CA LYS A 101 5.43 -8.31 14.29
C LYS A 101 5.73 -7.48 13.04
N HIS A 102 5.12 -7.86 11.91
CA HIS A 102 5.35 -7.27 10.60
C HIS A 102 4.27 -7.71 9.59
N CYS A 103 4.28 -7.15 8.41
CA CYS A 103 3.25 -7.35 7.38
C CYS A 103 3.06 -8.83 6.99
N ARG A 104 4.14 -9.60 6.78
CA ARG A 104 4.03 -11.03 6.44
C ARG A 104 3.45 -11.86 7.57
N HIS A 105 3.79 -11.53 8.83
CA HIS A 105 3.21 -12.19 9.99
C HIS A 105 1.69 -11.98 10.06
N LEU A 106 1.22 -10.74 9.85
CA LEU A 106 -0.20 -10.43 9.70
C LEU A 106 -0.82 -11.24 8.55
N TRP A 107 -0.20 -11.19 7.37
CA TRP A 107 -0.69 -11.84 6.18
C TRP A 107 -0.87 -13.36 6.38
N MET A 108 0.14 -14.04 6.91
CA MET A 108 0.07 -15.48 7.20
C MET A 108 -1.00 -15.81 8.24
N SER A 109 -1.12 -14.99 9.28
CA SER A 109 -2.09 -15.20 10.35
C SER A 109 -3.55 -15.07 9.89
N ILE A 110 -3.80 -14.29 8.85
CA ILE A 110 -5.15 -13.97 8.34
C ILE A 110 -5.46 -14.71 7.04
N VAL A 111 -4.52 -14.74 6.09
CA VAL A 111 -4.79 -15.20 4.72
C VAL A 111 -4.54 -16.70 4.56
N ASP A 112 -3.46 -17.24 5.11
CA ASP A 112 -3.18 -18.67 4.98
C ASP A 112 -4.32 -19.52 5.58
N SER A 113 -4.74 -19.18 6.77
CA SER A 113 -5.88 -19.83 7.43
C SER A 113 -6.79 -18.78 8.05
N ARG A 114 -7.72 -18.22 7.25
CA ARG A 114 -8.63 -17.18 7.73
C ARG A 114 -9.32 -17.61 9.03
N PRO A 115 -9.07 -16.90 10.16
CA PRO A 115 -9.63 -17.27 11.45
C PRO A 115 -11.14 -16.99 11.47
N LYS A 116 -11.90 -17.91 12.10
CA LYS A 116 -13.35 -17.73 12.28
C LYS A 116 -13.71 -17.08 13.62
N ASN A 117 -12.77 -17.00 14.52
CA ASN A 117 -12.93 -16.39 15.85
C ASN A 117 -11.57 -15.92 16.40
N LYS A 118 -11.62 -15.17 17.51
CA LYS A 118 -10.43 -14.64 18.20
C LYS A 118 -9.45 -15.73 18.62
N LYS A 119 -9.94 -16.83 19.19
CA LYS A 119 -9.09 -17.94 19.61
C LYS A 119 -8.27 -18.50 18.44
N LYS A 120 -8.89 -18.66 17.27
CA LYS A 120 -8.19 -19.14 16.07
C LYS A 120 -7.19 -18.11 15.54
N LEU A 121 -7.50 -16.82 15.66
CA LEU A 121 -6.56 -15.74 15.33
C LEU A 121 -5.33 -15.82 16.23
N ASP A 122 -5.51 -15.95 17.54
CA ASP A 122 -4.40 -16.04 18.50
C ASP A 122 -3.53 -17.29 18.26
N GLU A 123 -4.12 -18.42 17.89
CA GLU A 123 -3.39 -19.62 17.49
C GLU A 123 -2.54 -19.37 16.23
N ASN A 124 -3.11 -18.70 15.21
CA ASN A 124 -2.40 -18.35 13.98
C ASN A 124 -1.24 -17.38 14.24
N ILE A 125 -1.47 -16.34 15.04
CA ILE A 125 -0.43 -15.39 15.45
C ILE A 125 0.75 -16.12 16.09
N LYS A 126 0.49 -17.02 17.03
CA LYS A 126 1.54 -17.82 17.69
C LYS A 126 2.25 -18.75 16.71
N LYS A 127 1.50 -19.37 15.79
CA LYS A 127 2.05 -20.31 14.79
C LYS A 127 3.10 -19.65 13.89
N TYR A 128 2.84 -18.40 13.46
CA TYR A 128 3.68 -17.70 12.48
C TYR A 128 4.66 -16.70 13.10
N LEU A 129 4.80 -16.70 14.42
CA LEU A 129 5.61 -15.72 15.16
C LEU A 129 7.10 -15.71 14.75
N GLY A 130 7.63 -16.85 14.31
CA GLY A 130 9.03 -17.02 13.89
C GLY A 130 9.31 -16.74 12.41
N GLU A 131 8.29 -16.45 11.63
CA GLU A 131 8.46 -16.18 10.19
C GLU A 131 9.16 -14.82 9.96
N ALA A 132 9.98 -14.76 8.90
CA ALA A 132 10.59 -13.50 8.45
C ALA A 132 9.57 -12.61 7.74
N ASP A 133 9.77 -11.30 7.75
CA ASP A 133 8.96 -10.36 6.98
C ASP A 133 9.17 -10.52 5.47
N PHE A 134 8.29 -9.92 4.68
CA PHE A 134 8.56 -9.68 3.27
C PHE A 134 9.85 -8.86 3.14
N THR A 135 10.68 -9.19 2.16
CA THR A 135 11.81 -8.35 1.80
C THR A 135 11.32 -7.00 1.29
N GLU A 136 12.19 -5.99 1.28
CA GLU A 136 11.83 -4.68 0.71
C GLU A 136 11.40 -4.78 -0.76
N GLU A 137 12.09 -5.62 -1.54
CA GLU A 137 11.74 -5.89 -2.93
C GLU A 137 10.35 -6.50 -3.06
N GLU A 138 10.01 -7.52 -2.25
CA GLU A 138 8.68 -8.13 -2.21
C GLU A 138 7.59 -7.11 -1.82
N LYS A 139 7.87 -6.21 -0.86
CA LYS A 139 6.91 -5.14 -0.46
C LYS A 139 6.65 -4.18 -1.60
N ILE A 140 7.70 -3.73 -2.26
CA ILE A 140 7.60 -2.83 -3.42
C ILE A 140 6.82 -3.50 -4.54
N ASP A 141 7.17 -4.72 -4.91
CA ASP A 141 6.49 -5.48 -5.95
C ASP A 141 5.01 -5.71 -5.64
N ASN A 142 4.68 -6.02 -4.39
CA ASN A 142 3.31 -6.15 -3.92
C ASN A 142 2.51 -4.85 -4.13
N ILE A 143 3.03 -3.72 -3.67
CA ILE A 143 2.35 -2.43 -3.80
C ILE A 143 2.23 -2.02 -5.26
N VAL A 144 3.32 -2.06 -6.03
CA VAL A 144 3.33 -1.66 -7.45
C VAL A 144 2.42 -2.55 -8.28
N SER A 145 2.48 -3.86 -8.10
CA SER A 145 1.65 -4.79 -8.88
C SER A 145 0.16 -4.66 -8.58
N LEU A 146 -0.19 -4.37 -7.33
CA LEU A 146 -1.57 -4.28 -6.88
C LEU A 146 -2.17 -2.88 -7.09
N THR A 147 -1.42 -1.81 -6.88
CA THR A 147 -1.97 -0.44 -6.92
C THR A 147 -1.53 0.37 -8.15
N GLY A 148 -0.42 -0.02 -8.78
CA GLY A 148 0.19 0.72 -9.88
C GLY A 148 0.90 2.01 -9.44
N VAL A 149 1.10 2.21 -8.14
CA VAL A 149 1.82 3.36 -7.57
C VAL A 149 3.11 2.87 -6.95
N PHE A 150 4.22 3.55 -7.26
CA PHE A 150 5.51 3.21 -6.67
C PHE A 150 5.64 3.85 -5.28
N PRO A 151 5.93 3.04 -4.24
CA PRO A 151 6.03 3.53 -2.85
C PRO A 151 7.40 4.16 -2.61
N PHE A 152 7.56 5.43 -2.97
CA PHE A 152 8.83 6.15 -2.80
C PHE A 152 9.30 6.19 -1.35
N ASP A 153 8.38 6.17 -0.40
CA ASP A 153 8.69 6.26 1.03
C ASP A 153 9.36 4.99 1.59
N ILE A 154 9.18 3.85 0.94
CA ILE A 154 9.88 2.61 1.30
C ILE A 154 11.32 2.64 0.77
N VAL A 155 11.55 3.23 -0.41
CA VAL A 155 12.85 3.18 -1.11
C VAL A 155 13.75 4.36 -0.74
N LEU A 156 13.16 5.51 -0.48
CA LEU A 156 13.88 6.70 -0.05
C LEU A 156 13.70 6.88 1.47
N ASP A 157 14.68 6.43 2.22
CA ASP A 157 14.83 6.78 3.63
C ASP A 157 14.72 8.29 3.82
N SER A 158 14.15 8.73 4.93
CA SER A 158 13.97 10.14 5.27
C SER A 158 15.28 10.93 5.19
N LYS A 159 16.40 10.34 5.65
CA LYS A 159 17.73 10.96 5.59
C LYS A 159 18.22 11.17 4.16
N VAL A 160 17.91 10.23 3.27
CA VAL A 160 18.26 10.37 1.84
C VAL A 160 17.42 11.47 1.21
N LYS A 161 16.12 11.54 1.52
CA LYS A 161 15.25 12.63 1.05
C LYS A 161 15.75 13.99 1.52
N GLU A 162 15.97 14.17 2.82
CA GLU A 162 16.51 15.39 3.42
C GLU A 162 17.84 15.79 2.77
N ARG A 163 18.71 14.82 2.48
CA ARG A 163 20.00 15.08 1.84
C ARG A 163 19.84 15.52 0.39
N LEU A 164 18.93 14.91 -0.38
CA LEU A 164 18.66 15.31 -1.76
C LEU A 164 18.03 16.69 -1.83
N GLU A 165 17.11 17.01 -0.92
CA GLU A 165 16.52 18.35 -0.77
C GLU A 165 17.58 19.40 -0.39
N TYR A 166 18.42 19.11 0.61
CA TYR A 166 19.51 19.99 1.02
C TYR A 166 20.48 20.29 -0.13
N LEU A 167 20.78 19.29 -0.96
CA LEU A 167 21.68 19.44 -2.12
C LEU A 167 20.96 20.01 -3.34
N MET A 168 19.64 20.30 -3.24
CA MET A 168 18.80 20.76 -4.35
C MET A 168 18.90 19.87 -5.59
N VAL A 169 19.03 18.55 -5.40
CA VAL A 169 19.05 17.56 -6.47
C VAL A 169 17.61 17.11 -6.74
N PRO A 170 16.99 17.52 -7.84
CA PRO A 170 15.61 17.17 -8.13
C PRO A 170 15.48 15.74 -8.65
N PRO A 171 14.27 15.15 -8.60
CA PRO A 171 13.99 13.91 -9.32
C PRO A 171 14.09 14.15 -10.85
N LEU A 172 14.38 13.07 -11.58
CA LEU A 172 14.52 13.13 -13.06
C LEU A 172 13.28 13.73 -13.74
N ALA A 173 12.09 13.58 -13.16
CA ALA A 173 10.85 14.17 -13.69
C ALA A 173 10.82 15.69 -13.65
N GLU A 174 11.61 16.30 -12.76
CA GLU A 174 11.74 17.75 -12.58
C GLU A 174 13.07 18.30 -13.14
N TYR A 175 13.79 17.42 -13.87
CA TYR A 175 15.09 17.80 -14.44
C TYR A 175 14.94 18.92 -15.47
N ASP A 176 15.68 20.00 -15.26
CA ASP A 176 15.88 21.07 -16.23
C ASP A 176 17.30 20.98 -16.81
N LYS A 177 17.47 21.41 -18.04
CA LYS A 177 18.76 21.37 -18.76
C LYS A 177 19.86 22.19 -18.08
N ASP A 178 19.48 23.16 -17.26
CA ASP A 178 20.40 23.99 -16.49
C ASP A 178 20.87 23.32 -15.18
N LEU A 179 20.26 22.18 -14.79
CA LEU A 179 20.63 21.41 -13.63
C LEU A 179 21.66 20.34 -14.02
N GLN A 180 22.77 20.28 -13.29
CA GLN A 180 23.84 19.30 -13.56
C GLN A 180 23.53 17.89 -13.03
N LEU A 181 22.65 17.77 -12.05
CA LEU A 181 22.35 16.53 -11.35
C LEU A 181 20.85 16.35 -11.19
N CYS A 182 20.41 15.12 -11.33
CA CYS A 182 19.08 14.66 -10.93
C CYS A 182 19.18 13.23 -10.34
N TRP A 183 18.19 12.81 -9.58
CA TRP A 183 18.11 11.45 -9.09
C TRP A 183 16.95 10.69 -9.71
N PHE A 184 17.08 9.36 -9.81
CA PHE A 184 16.02 8.46 -10.25
C PHE A 184 16.19 7.08 -9.64
N ILE A 185 15.10 6.32 -9.59
CA ILE A 185 15.09 4.93 -9.17
C ILE A 185 14.84 4.09 -10.41
N PRO A 186 15.81 3.25 -10.86
CA PRO A 186 15.61 2.37 -11.99
C PRO A 186 14.60 1.27 -11.64
N ARG A 187 13.62 1.04 -12.49
CA ARG A 187 12.66 -0.07 -12.34
C ARG A 187 13.18 -1.37 -12.93
N GLU A 188 13.96 -1.25 -13.99
CA GLU A 188 14.51 -2.38 -14.72
C GLU A 188 15.83 -1.95 -15.38
N ILE A 189 16.85 -2.78 -15.29
CA ILE A 189 18.12 -2.60 -15.99
C ILE A 189 18.22 -3.68 -17.04
N ILE A 190 18.01 -3.31 -18.31
CA ILE A 190 18.13 -4.24 -19.45
C ILE A 190 19.55 -4.11 -20.00
N PRO A 191 20.43 -5.12 -19.83
CA PRO A 191 21.76 -5.07 -20.41
C PRO A 191 21.66 -5.09 -21.95
N LYS A 192 22.24 -4.09 -22.59
CA LYS A 192 22.33 -4.07 -24.03
C LYS A 192 23.35 -5.12 -24.46
N LYS A 193 22.94 -6.15 -25.21
CA LYS A 193 23.89 -7.05 -25.89
C LYS A 193 24.66 -6.23 -26.91
N THR A 194 25.94 -6.05 -26.69
CA THR A 194 26.91 -5.55 -27.71
C THR A 194 27.24 -6.63 -28.70
#